data_532e7f0ee5a29af6d0eccae6dbc63f31
#
_entry.id   532e7f0ee5a29af6d0eccae6dbc63f31
#
_cell.length_a   1.000
_cell.length_b   1.000
_cell.length_c   1.000
_cell.angle_alpha   90.00
_cell.angle_beta   90.00
_cell.angle_gamma   90.00
#
_symmetry.space_group_name_H-M   'P 1'
#
loop_
_entity.id
_entity.type
_entity.pdbx_description
1 polymer ?
#
loop_
_entity_poly.entity_id
_entity_poly.type
_entity_poly.pdbx_seq_one_letter_code
_entity_poly.pdbx_strand_id
1 'polypeptide(L)'
;MRSIPFILAAFVVSGPAAAQSWEEYDYPKYAFAVVFPAKPQVEETTYQVADNRLVPALVYSVRQGDVMFKMTVAELAGTNLEESSIIDHAIKTLSQGSTVRLNIPARIYQVYGRQLTVEGADSSRSMVQLFDYEDR
;
A
#
# COMPACT_ATOMS: atom_id res chain seq x y z
N MET A 1 44.73 53.82 -13.32
CA MET A 1 43.90 52.68 -13.69
C MET A 1 43.29 52.12 -12.45
N ARG A 2 42.00 52.30 -12.27
CA ARG A 2 41.28 51.74 -11.14
C ARG A 2 40.56 50.47 -11.62
N SER A 3 41.00 49.32 -11.12
CA SER A 3 40.34 48.04 -11.35
C SER A 3 39.09 47.94 -10.48
N ILE A 4 37.94 47.79 -11.11
CA ILE A 4 36.67 47.54 -10.42
C ILE A 4 36.52 46.00 -10.35
N PRO A 5 36.42 45.40 -9.14
CA PRO A 5 36.11 43.99 -9.04
C PRO A 5 34.63 43.80 -9.34
N PHE A 6 34.33 43.04 -10.36
CA PHE A 6 32.98 42.54 -10.64
C PHE A 6 32.67 41.40 -9.67
N ILE A 7 31.80 41.65 -8.70
CA ILE A 7 31.24 40.61 -7.83
C ILE A 7 30.06 40.04 -8.54
N LEU A 8 30.22 38.81 -9.09
CA LEU A 8 29.13 38.01 -9.62
C LEU A 8 28.42 37.34 -8.44
N ALA A 9 27.32 37.91 -7.99
CA ALA A 9 26.45 37.25 -7.00
C ALA A 9 25.62 36.20 -7.70
N ALA A 10 26.03 34.95 -7.55
CA ALA A 10 25.20 33.82 -7.95
C ALA A 10 24.04 33.66 -6.97
N PHE A 11 22.86 34.11 -7.35
CA PHE A 11 21.63 33.78 -6.65
C PHE A 11 21.29 32.31 -6.92
N VAL A 12 21.62 31.44 -5.97
CA VAL A 12 21.07 30.08 -5.94
C VAL A 12 19.62 30.21 -5.49
N VAL A 13 18.71 30.22 -6.45
CA VAL A 13 17.28 30.06 -6.17
C VAL A 13 17.08 28.60 -5.77
N SER A 14 17.23 28.30 -4.49
CA SER A 14 16.70 27.08 -3.92
C SER A 14 15.17 27.22 -3.93
N GLY A 15 14.55 26.68 -4.98
CA GLY A 15 13.09 26.50 -5.00
C GLY A 15 12.69 25.68 -3.77
N PRO A 16 11.52 25.92 -3.17
CA PRO A 16 11.05 25.06 -2.10
C PRO A 16 10.99 23.64 -2.65
N ALA A 17 11.82 22.75 -2.12
CA ALA A 17 11.57 21.32 -2.25
C ALA A 17 10.19 21.14 -1.63
N ALA A 18 9.16 20.93 -2.44
CA ALA A 18 7.85 20.56 -1.96
C ALA A 18 8.07 19.25 -1.21
N ALA A 19 8.20 19.34 0.10
CA ALA A 19 8.17 18.18 0.96
C ALA A 19 6.82 17.54 0.67
N GLN A 20 6.83 16.36 0.00
CA GLN A 20 5.61 15.63 -0.26
C GLN A 20 5.04 15.25 1.10
N SER A 21 3.99 15.95 1.52
CA SER A 21 3.30 15.67 2.74
C SER A 21 2.43 14.45 2.52
N TRP A 22 2.77 13.36 3.20
CA TRP A 22 1.88 12.23 3.32
C TRP A 22 0.68 12.65 4.16
N GLU A 23 -0.51 12.35 3.68
CA GLU A 23 -1.77 12.71 4.33
C GLU A 23 -2.50 11.45 4.76
N GLU A 24 -3.15 11.52 5.93
CA GLU A 24 -4.02 10.47 6.43
C GLU A 24 -5.41 10.61 5.83
N TYR A 25 -5.93 9.48 5.36
CA TYR A 25 -7.28 9.36 4.81
C TYR A 25 -8.08 8.40 5.68
N ASP A 26 -9.16 8.91 6.27
CA ASP A 26 -10.05 8.16 7.14
C ASP A 26 -11.20 7.55 6.34
N TYR A 27 -11.44 6.27 6.57
CA TYR A 27 -12.57 5.52 5.99
C TYR A 27 -13.43 4.90 7.10
N PRO A 28 -14.25 5.70 7.80
CA PRO A 28 -15.01 5.25 8.98
C PRO A 28 -15.92 4.07 8.71
N LYS A 29 -16.48 3.99 7.50
CA LYS A 29 -17.33 2.86 7.08
C LYS A 29 -16.61 1.51 7.23
N TYR A 30 -15.30 1.50 7.07
CA TYR A 30 -14.48 0.29 7.11
C TYR A 30 -13.56 0.24 8.35
N ALA A 31 -13.69 1.20 9.25
CA ALA A 31 -12.94 1.33 10.50
C ALA A 31 -11.42 1.31 10.31
N PHE A 32 -10.92 1.96 9.25
CA PHE A 32 -9.48 2.14 9.06
C PHE A 32 -9.11 3.55 8.61
N ALA A 33 -7.84 3.89 8.84
CA ALA A 33 -7.16 5.04 8.27
C ALA A 33 -5.89 4.58 7.56
N VAL A 34 -5.51 5.28 6.49
CA VAL A 34 -4.29 4.97 5.73
C VAL A 34 -3.61 6.27 5.31
N VAL A 35 -2.28 6.25 5.32
CA VAL A 35 -1.46 7.38 4.90
C VAL A 35 -1.00 7.15 3.46
N PHE A 36 -1.30 8.11 2.58
CA PHE A 36 -0.87 8.11 1.18
C PHE A 36 -0.11 9.38 0.83
N PRO A 37 0.79 9.33 -0.16
CA PRO A 37 1.52 10.52 -0.63
C PRO A 37 0.66 11.51 -1.40
N ALA A 38 -0.55 11.14 -1.78
CA ALA A 38 -1.56 11.98 -2.42
C ALA A 38 -2.94 11.35 -2.25
N LYS A 39 -4.00 12.07 -2.63
CA LYS A 39 -5.36 11.55 -2.59
C LYS A 39 -5.48 10.29 -3.47
N PRO A 40 -5.89 9.14 -2.91
CA PRO A 40 -6.00 7.91 -3.67
C PRO A 40 -7.15 7.93 -4.66
N GLN A 41 -6.96 7.24 -5.78
CA GLN A 41 -8.04 6.81 -6.64
C GLN A 41 -8.71 5.60 -6.00
N VAL A 42 -10.04 5.51 -6.13
CA VAL A 42 -10.83 4.41 -5.57
C VAL A 42 -11.52 3.67 -6.71
N GLU A 43 -11.34 2.37 -6.74
CA GLU A 43 -11.93 1.48 -7.74
C GLU A 43 -12.74 0.38 -7.04
N GLU A 44 -13.98 0.19 -7.47
CA GLU A 44 -14.81 -0.93 -7.07
C GLU A 44 -14.43 -2.17 -7.89
N THR A 45 -14.26 -3.29 -7.21
CA THR A 45 -13.89 -4.56 -7.83
C THR A 45 -14.45 -5.74 -7.02
N THR A 46 -14.04 -6.93 -7.36
CA THR A 46 -14.30 -8.14 -6.60
C THR A 46 -13.01 -8.81 -6.20
N TYR A 47 -13.05 -9.52 -5.07
CA TYR A 47 -11.95 -10.34 -4.58
C TYR A 47 -12.43 -11.79 -4.49
N GLN A 48 -11.61 -12.72 -5.01
CA GLN A 48 -11.91 -14.14 -4.93
C GLN A 48 -11.33 -14.71 -3.62
N VAL A 49 -12.21 -15.22 -2.78
CA VAL A 49 -11.83 -15.89 -1.52
C VAL A 49 -11.48 -17.36 -1.72
N ALA A 50 -11.03 -18.03 -0.65
CA ALA A 50 -10.46 -19.38 -0.71
C ALA A 50 -11.40 -20.46 -1.28
N ASP A 51 -12.71 -20.29 -1.14
CA ASP A 51 -13.71 -21.20 -1.68
C ASP A 51 -14.24 -20.80 -3.08
N ASN A 52 -13.49 -19.96 -3.78
CA ASN A 52 -13.77 -19.41 -5.11
C ASN A 52 -14.98 -18.46 -5.20
N ARG A 53 -15.61 -18.11 -4.09
CA ARG A 53 -16.63 -17.05 -4.10
C ARG A 53 -15.99 -15.69 -4.36
N LEU A 54 -16.73 -14.83 -5.03
CA LEU A 54 -16.36 -13.42 -5.22
C LEU A 54 -17.06 -12.57 -4.18
N VAL A 55 -16.30 -11.71 -3.53
CA VAL A 55 -16.81 -10.74 -2.57
C VAL A 55 -16.52 -9.31 -3.06
N PRO A 56 -17.36 -8.32 -2.69
CA PRO A 56 -17.09 -6.92 -3.01
C PRO A 56 -15.75 -6.47 -2.43
N ALA A 57 -15.01 -5.68 -3.20
CA ALA A 57 -13.75 -5.10 -2.76
C ALA A 57 -13.58 -3.69 -3.30
N LEU A 58 -12.82 -2.88 -2.56
CA LEU A 58 -12.37 -1.56 -2.96
C LEU A 58 -10.86 -1.53 -3.03
N VAL A 59 -10.34 -0.91 -4.07
CA VAL A 59 -8.91 -0.66 -4.23
C VAL A 59 -8.64 0.83 -4.19
N TYR A 60 -7.83 1.23 -3.23
CA TYR A 60 -7.32 2.59 -3.08
C TYR A 60 -5.89 2.61 -3.59
N SER A 61 -5.56 3.46 -4.54
CA SER A 61 -4.23 3.48 -5.14
C SER A 61 -3.71 4.87 -5.43
N VAL A 62 -2.40 5.03 -5.26
CA VAL A 62 -1.63 6.23 -5.62
C VAL A 62 -0.34 5.78 -6.29
N ARG A 63 -0.04 6.35 -7.43
CA ARG A 63 1.26 6.19 -8.09
C ARG A 63 2.13 7.42 -7.86
N GLN A 64 3.35 7.18 -7.45
CA GLN A 64 4.37 8.22 -7.29
C GLN A 64 5.66 7.78 -7.98
N GLY A 65 5.94 8.34 -9.14
CA GLY A 65 7.04 7.86 -9.98
C GLY A 65 6.85 6.39 -10.35
N ASP A 66 7.84 5.58 -10.03
CA ASP A 66 7.81 4.12 -10.29
C ASP A 66 7.20 3.32 -9.12
N VAL A 67 6.76 3.99 -8.06
CA VAL A 67 6.19 3.33 -6.89
C VAL A 67 4.67 3.40 -6.93
N MET A 68 4.04 2.25 -6.69
CA MET A 68 2.59 2.13 -6.50
C MET A 68 2.29 1.84 -5.04
N PHE A 69 1.49 2.71 -4.43
CA PHE A 69 0.90 2.50 -3.11
C PHE A 69 -0.53 2.02 -3.30
N LYS A 70 -0.87 0.89 -2.71
CA LYS A 70 -2.19 0.30 -2.89
C LYS A 70 -2.70 -0.34 -1.61
N MET A 71 -3.99 -0.12 -1.32
CA MET A 71 -4.72 -0.81 -0.28
C MET A 71 -5.96 -1.44 -0.88
N THR A 72 -6.19 -2.71 -0.61
CA THR A 72 -7.40 -3.43 -1.00
C THR A 72 -8.19 -3.80 0.25
N VAL A 73 -9.47 -3.47 0.26
CA VAL A 73 -10.41 -3.85 1.32
C VAL A 73 -11.44 -4.77 0.71
N ALA A 74 -11.49 -6.02 1.18
CA ALA A 74 -12.48 -7.02 0.76
C ALA A 74 -13.50 -7.24 1.87
N GLU A 75 -14.78 -7.27 1.55
CA GLU A 75 -15.85 -7.52 2.51
C GLU A 75 -16.09 -9.03 2.65
N LEU A 76 -15.72 -9.58 3.81
CA LEU A 76 -15.78 -11.02 4.09
C LEU A 76 -17.01 -11.42 4.92
N ALA A 77 -17.84 -10.46 5.30
CA ALA A 77 -19.05 -10.69 6.07
C ALA A 77 -19.94 -11.78 5.44
N GLY A 78 -20.35 -12.77 6.22
CA GLY A 78 -21.17 -13.88 5.75
C GLY A 78 -20.43 -14.98 4.99
N THR A 79 -19.11 -14.89 4.81
CA THR A 79 -18.33 -15.96 4.16
C THR A 79 -18.09 -17.15 5.08
N ASN A 80 -18.09 -16.96 6.40
CA ASN A 80 -17.77 -17.96 7.43
C ASN A 80 -16.39 -18.64 7.23
N LEU A 81 -15.44 -17.90 6.64
CA LEU A 81 -14.07 -18.36 6.48
C LEU A 81 -13.27 -18.08 7.76
N GLU A 82 -12.37 -18.99 8.10
CA GLU A 82 -11.45 -18.78 9.20
C GLU A 82 -10.32 -17.83 8.79
N GLU A 83 -9.86 -16.99 9.74
CA GLU A 83 -8.78 -16.00 9.54
C GLU A 83 -7.54 -16.61 8.89
N SER A 84 -7.09 -17.78 9.38
CA SER A 84 -5.93 -18.48 8.80
C SER A 84 -6.14 -18.82 7.32
N SER A 85 -7.32 -19.28 6.95
CA SER A 85 -7.68 -19.59 5.57
C SER A 85 -7.69 -18.35 4.68
N ILE A 86 -8.18 -17.22 5.19
CA ILE A 86 -8.20 -15.93 4.50
C ILE A 86 -6.78 -15.46 4.21
N ILE A 87 -5.94 -15.42 5.23
CA ILE A 87 -4.55 -14.97 5.13
C ILE A 87 -3.73 -15.89 4.23
N ASP A 88 -3.83 -17.20 4.40
CA ASP A 88 -3.10 -18.18 3.58
C ASP A 88 -3.49 -18.10 2.10
N HIS A 89 -4.77 -17.90 1.81
CA HIS A 89 -5.25 -17.71 0.45
C HIS A 89 -4.69 -16.41 -0.16
N ALA A 90 -4.67 -15.31 0.58
CA ALA A 90 -4.10 -14.06 0.12
C ALA A 90 -2.60 -14.18 -0.18
N ILE A 91 -1.83 -14.87 0.68
CA ILE A 91 -0.41 -15.16 0.46
C ILE A 91 -0.23 -15.98 -0.81
N LYS A 92 -1.01 -17.03 -1.00
CA LYS A 92 -0.97 -17.88 -2.19
C LYS A 92 -1.27 -17.10 -3.46
N THR A 93 -2.26 -16.23 -3.44
CA THR A 93 -2.63 -15.38 -4.58
C THR A 93 -1.52 -14.40 -4.93
N LEU A 94 -0.92 -13.74 -3.93
CA LEU A 94 0.18 -12.80 -4.12
C LEU A 94 1.47 -13.47 -4.61
N SER A 95 1.67 -14.74 -4.29
CA SER A 95 2.87 -15.49 -4.69
C SER A 95 2.75 -16.17 -6.06
N GLN A 96 1.60 -16.08 -6.72
CA GLN A 96 1.46 -16.59 -8.08
C GLN A 96 2.33 -15.77 -9.06
N GLY A 97 3.28 -16.45 -9.72
CA GLY A 97 4.25 -15.79 -10.62
C GLY A 97 5.29 -14.92 -9.92
N SER A 98 5.40 -15.01 -8.61
CA SER A 98 6.31 -14.23 -7.76
C SER A 98 6.93 -15.12 -6.70
N THR A 99 7.99 -14.60 -6.04
CA THR A 99 8.67 -15.31 -4.94
C THR A 99 8.46 -14.53 -3.64
N VAL A 100 7.96 -15.20 -2.60
CA VAL A 100 7.92 -14.64 -1.25
C VAL A 100 9.30 -14.77 -0.62
N ARG A 101 9.97 -13.65 -0.39
CA ARG A 101 11.32 -13.58 0.21
C ARG A 101 11.28 -13.50 1.72
N LEU A 102 10.23 -12.90 2.25
CA LEU A 102 10.02 -12.73 3.68
C LEU A 102 8.55 -12.93 4.00
N ASN A 103 8.26 -13.66 5.07
CA ASN A 103 6.91 -13.83 5.62
C ASN A 103 7.01 -13.91 7.13
N ILE A 104 6.69 -12.80 7.79
CA ILE A 104 6.80 -12.65 9.24
C ILE A 104 5.48 -12.18 9.86
N PRO A 105 5.26 -12.44 11.15
CA PRO A 105 4.12 -11.87 11.86
C PRO A 105 4.16 -10.34 11.81
N ALA A 106 2.99 -9.72 11.69
CA ALA A 106 2.78 -8.28 11.76
C ALA A 106 1.60 -7.98 12.67
N ARG A 107 1.53 -6.75 13.20
CA ARG A 107 0.44 -6.31 14.05
C ARG A 107 0.17 -4.83 13.85
N ILE A 108 -1.11 -4.49 13.74
CA ILE A 108 -1.61 -3.11 13.83
C ILE A 108 -2.55 -3.06 15.05
N TYR A 109 -2.18 -2.31 16.09
CA TYR A 109 -2.85 -2.32 17.39
C TYR A 109 -2.99 -3.75 17.93
N GLN A 110 -4.21 -4.26 18.03
CA GLN A 110 -4.50 -5.62 18.51
C GLN A 110 -4.83 -6.61 17.37
N VAL A 111 -4.78 -6.16 16.14
CA VAL A 111 -5.03 -7.00 14.96
C VAL A 111 -3.73 -7.63 14.50
N TYR A 112 -3.69 -8.95 14.46
CA TYR A 112 -2.56 -9.73 13.99
C TYR A 112 -2.71 -10.03 12.50
N GLY A 113 -1.60 -10.11 11.82
CA GLY A 113 -1.53 -10.40 10.40
C GLY A 113 -0.14 -10.85 9.98
N ARG A 114 0.16 -10.66 8.72
CA ARG A 114 1.44 -11.04 8.11
C ARG A 114 2.03 -9.87 7.33
N GLN A 115 3.35 -9.77 7.36
CA GLN A 115 4.11 -8.90 6.47
C GLN A 115 4.94 -9.76 5.53
N LEU A 116 4.81 -9.47 4.26
CA LEU A 116 5.52 -10.17 3.19
C LEU A 116 6.44 -9.21 2.45
N THR A 117 7.55 -9.74 1.97
CA THR A 117 8.30 -9.15 0.86
C THR A 117 8.18 -10.09 -0.32
N VAL A 118 7.65 -9.59 -1.42
CA VAL A 118 7.39 -10.35 -2.63
C VAL A 118 8.25 -9.79 -3.76
N GLU A 119 8.92 -10.68 -4.47
CA GLU A 119 9.72 -10.34 -5.65
C GLU A 119 9.06 -10.92 -6.90
N GLY A 120 8.70 -10.04 -7.84
CA GLY A 120 8.12 -10.42 -9.12
C GLY A 120 9.16 -11.01 -10.08
N ALA A 121 8.67 -11.63 -11.16
CA ALA A 121 9.53 -12.20 -12.20
C ALA A 121 10.40 -11.15 -12.91
N ASP A 122 9.99 -9.89 -12.91
CA ASP A 122 10.70 -8.73 -13.43
C ASP A 122 11.68 -8.11 -12.42
N SER A 123 11.94 -8.76 -11.29
CA SER A 123 12.73 -8.27 -10.15
C SER A 123 12.12 -7.07 -9.40
N SER A 124 10.87 -6.72 -9.67
CA SER A 124 10.14 -5.74 -8.86
C SER A 124 9.93 -6.27 -7.44
N ARG A 125 9.95 -5.37 -6.46
CA ARG A 125 9.74 -5.72 -5.05
C ARG A 125 8.52 -5.03 -4.50
N SER A 126 7.74 -5.79 -3.74
CA SER A 126 6.57 -5.30 -3.03
C SER A 126 6.66 -5.65 -1.55
N MET A 127 6.37 -4.69 -0.69
CA MET A 127 6.10 -4.94 0.71
C MET A 127 4.58 -4.98 0.88
N VAL A 128 4.08 -6.06 1.45
CA VAL A 128 2.65 -6.28 1.61
C VAL A 128 2.35 -6.59 3.07
N GLN A 129 1.31 -5.99 3.60
CA GLN A 129 0.77 -6.33 4.91
C GLN A 129 -0.66 -6.82 4.75
N LEU A 130 -0.99 -7.92 5.40
CA LEU A 130 -2.27 -8.59 5.37
C LEU A 130 -2.85 -8.66 6.77
N PHE A 131 -4.07 -8.18 6.92
CA PHE A 131 -4.81 -8.23 8.18
C PHE A 131 -6.24 -8.66 7.92
N ASP A 132 -6.80 -9.45 8.82
CA ASP A 132 -8.22 -9.74 8.91
C ASP A 132 -8.80 -9.01 10.13
N TYR A 133 -9.77 -8.15 9.88
CA TYR A 133 -10.39 -7.34 10.91
C TYR A 133 -11.90 -7.32 10.74
N GLU A 134 -12.61 -7.89 11.69
CA GLU A 134 -14.08 -7.90 11.70
C GLU A 134 -14.70 -8.29 10.35
N ASP A 135 -14.27 -9.42 9.78
CA ASP A 135 -14.74 -9.94 8.48
C ASP A 135 -14.39 -9.07 7.26
N ARG A 136 -13.20 -8.41 7.28
CA ARG A 136 -12.68 -7.60 6.17
C ARG A 136 -11.22 -7.84 5.87
#